data_26939ea2233e5ba91b2870b80a80dff2
#
_entry.id   26939ea2233e5ba91b2870b80a80dff2
#
_cell.length_a   1.000
_cell.length_b   1.000
_cell.length_c   1.000
_cell.angle_alpha   90.00
_cell.angle_beta   90.00
_cell.angle_gamma   90.00
#
_symmetry.space_group_name_H-M   'P 1'
#
loop_
_entity.id
_entity.type
_entity.pdbx_description
1 polymer ?
#
loop_
_entity_poly.entity_id
_entity_poly.type
_entity_poly.pdbx_seq_one_letter_code
_entity_poly.pdbx_strand_id
1 'polypeptide(L)'
;MNRRQFLKSALFTTIGTVVLSACKKVATDTKNLIDKVFTKKYKNLDISVIGFGMMRLPQKDGEPDIEKTQSMVDYAIEHGINYFDTAWFYHNGKSELATGTVLSKYPRKSYYLADKMPLRILKDKTEVIPIFEEQLKKCQTDYFDFYLAHNINKREWKVLKECNVYEQLLQKKKEGKIKYLGFSIHDTPELLEEVVNTYKWDFVQLPINPIDWTTVDAKRQYDIATKAGIPIVVMNPLKGGQLSTLTEKAVEILKAEKPSASPSSWSLRYSASLPNVFVVLSGMSELEQVIDNVKTFINFKPLSQNEQAVLSKAINVYNSSGAVSCTYCQYCTGCPVGIDIPKNFLIYNQYKSNNRKDRFIIAYETIKEENRADKCINCGICKNKCPQKLDIPSLLKEVSNVYKSLK
;
A
#
# COMPACT_ATOMS: atom_id res chain seq x y z
N MET A 1 -70.22 20.01 25.38
CA MET A 1 -69.24 20.08 24.31
C MET A 1 -69.92 19.96 22.96
N ASN A 2 -69.72 20.95 22.07
CA ASN A 2 -70.47 21.07 20.82
C ASN A 2 -69.80 20.22 19.72
N ARG A 3 -70.50 19.56 18.83
CA ARG A 3 -70.04 18.69 17.75
C ARG A 3 -68.84 19.27 16.94
N ARG A 4 -68.73 20.58 16.83
CA ARG A 4 -67.64 21.29 16.18
C ARG A 4 -66.35 21.26 16.96
N GLN A 5 -66.37 21.15 18.28
CA GLN A 5 -65.17 21.04 19.13
C GLN A 5 -64.60 19.60 19.13
N PHE A 6 -65.45 18.59 19.02
CA PHE A 6 -65.06 17.20 18.93
C PHE A 6 -64.32 16.86 17.61
N LEU A 7 -64.87 17.44 16.49
CA LEU A 7 -64.22 17.25 15.18
C LEU A 7 -62.85 17.97 15.06
N LYS A 8 -62.67 19.12 15.72
CA LYS A 8 -61.31 19.79 15.76
C LYS A 8 -60.34 19.04 16.61
N SER A 9 -60.71 18.41 17.70
CA SER A 9 -59.83 17.60 18.55
C SER A 9 -59.42 16.25 17.90
N ALA A 10 -60.37 15.64 17.14
CA ALA A 10 -60.06 14.39 16.40
C ALA A 10 -59.14 14.60 15.20
N LEU A 11 -59.21 15.77 14.53
CA LEU A 11 -58.36 16.07 13.39
C LEU A 11 -56.91 16.37 13.81
N PHE A 12 -56.67 16.98 14.97
CA PHE A 12 -55.36 17.26 15.47
C PHE A 12 -54.63 16.02 16.00
N THR A 13 -55.33 15.02 16.52
CA THR A 13 -54.72 13.79 17.04
C THR A 13 -54.27 12.83 15.93
N THR A 14 -55.01 12.77 14.81
CA THR A 14 -54.67 11.89 13.67
C THR A 14 -53.52 12.44 12.81
N ILE A 15 -53.42 13.76 12.65
CA ILE A 15 -52.31 14.36 11.88
C ILE A 15 -51.00 14.29 12.68
N GLY A 16 -51.05 14.49 14.01
CA GLY A 16 -49.86 14.40 14.87
C GLY A 16 -49.21 13.00 14.92
N THR A 17 -50.02 11.93 14.92
CA THR A 17 -49.53 10.55 14.95
C THR A 17 -48.98 10.08 13.61
N VAL A 18 -49.54 10.53 12.49
CA VAL A 18 -48.99 10.17 11.16
C VAL A 18 -47.69 10.91 10.89
N VAL A 19 -47.57 12.19 11.26
CA VAL A 19 -46.30 12.94 11.09
C VAL A 19 -45.23 12.44 12.02
N LEU A 20 -45.52 12.07 13.27
CA LEU A 20 -44.55 11.48 14.20
C LEU A 20 -44.12 10.06 13.78
N SER A 21 -45.02 9.28 13.17
CA SER A 21 -44.64 7.94 12.65
C SER A 21 -43.81 8.03 11.37
N ALA A 22 -44.10 8.99 10.47
CA ALA A 22 -43.29 9.25 9.29
C ALA A 22 -41.91 9.83 9.66
N CYS A 23 -41.83 10.76 10.60
CA CYS A 23 -40.54 11.25 11.12
C CYS A 23 -39.73 10.17 11.86
N LYS A 24 -40.36 9.25 12.61
CA LYS A 24 -39.67 8.11 13.20
C LYS A 24 -39.17 7.11 12.16
N LYS A 25 -39.93 6.85 11.08
CA LYS A 25 -39.46 5.97 10.00
C LYS A 25 -38.31 6.60 9.20
N VAL A 26 -38.38 7.90 8.91
CA VAL A 26 -37.28 8.61 8.23
C VAL A 26 -36.08 8.75 9.14
N ALA A 27 -36.25 8.93 10.46
CA ALA A 27 -35.12 8.99 11.42
C ALA A 27 -34.50 7.62 11.70
N THR A 28 -35.19 6.50 11.48
CA THR A 28 -34.62 5.14 11.63
C THR A 28 -33.91 4.67 10.36
N ASP A 29 -34.31 5.13 9.18
CA ASP A 29 -33.63 4.78 7.92
C ASP A 29 -32.37 5.61 7.67
N THR A 30 -32.19 6.77 8.33
CA THR A 30 -30.93 7.57 8.23
C THR A 30 -29.84 7.15 9.23
N LYS A 31 -30.12 6.22 10.12
CA LYS A 31 -29.20 5.88 11.23
C LYS A 31 -28.12 4.87 10.89
N ASN A 32 -28.05 4.30 9.68
CA ASN A 32 -27.10 3.24 9.35
C ASN A 32 -26.52 3.28 7.92
N LEU A 33 -26.41 4.43 7.28
CA LEU A 33 -25.62 4.56 6.06
C LEU A 33 -24.17 4.82 6.45
N ILE A 34 -23.40 3.75 6.62
CA ILE A 34 -21.94 3.85 6.77
C ILE A 34 -21.38 4.31 5.43
N ASP A 35 -20.68 5.44 5.44
CA ASP A 35 -20.01 5.95 4.25
C ASP A 35 -18.98 4.93 3.75
N LYS A 36 -19.08 4.59 2.47
CA LYS A 36 -18.18 3.64 1.81
C LYS A 36 -17.12 4.36 0.99
N VAL A 37 -15.94 3.77 0.92
CA VAL A 37 -14.88 4.25 0.03
C VAL A 37 -15.30 4.13 -1.43
N PHE A 38 -14.77 5.01 -2.26
CA PHE A 38 -15.00 5.02 -3.69
C PHE A 38 -14.50 3.73 -4.36
N THR A 39 -15.27 3.20 -5.32
CA THR A 39 -14.88 2.03 -6.11
C THR A 39 -14.60 2.42 -7.56
N LYS A 40 -13.72 1.66 -8.21
CA LYS A 40 -13.51 1.69 -9.66
C LYS A 40 -13.93 0.37 -10.28
N LYS A 41 -14.38 0.43 -11.51
CA LYS A 41 -14.66 -0.78 -12.30
C LYS A 41 -13.35 -1.40 -12.80
N TYR A 42 -13.18 -2.68 -12.55
CA TYR A 42 -12.19 -3.52 -13.19
C TYR A 42 -12.93 -4.68 -13.85
N LYS A 43 -13.06 -4.66 -15.19
CA LYS A 43 -13.97 -5.57 -15.90
C LYS A 43 -15.39 -5.50 -15.32
N ASN A 44 -15.91 -6.60 -14.79
CA ASN A 44 -17.24 -6.67 -14.16
C ASN A 44 -17.22 -6.51 -12.62
N LEU A 45 -16.04 -6.20 -12.04
CA LEU A 45 -15.87 -6.07 -10.60
C LEU A 45 -15.94 -4.61 -10.14
N ASP A 46 -16.56 -4.37 -8.98
CA ASP A 46 -16.47 -3.12 -8.24
C ASP A 46 -15.38 -3.25 -7.17
N ILE A 47 -14.24 -2.62 -7.41
CA ILE A 47 -13.08 -2.74 -6.52
C ILE A 47 -12.84 -1.40 -5.82
N SER A 48 -12.64 -1.44 -4.49
CA SER A 48 -12.26 -0.25 -3.73
C SER A 48 -10.96 0.33 -4.28
N VAL A 49 -10.94 1.64 -4.56
CA VAL A 49 -9.77 2.30 -5.12
C VAL A 49 -8.59 2.28 -4.16
N ILE A 50 -8.86 2.21 -2.86
CA ILE A 50 -7.86 1.92 -1.84
C ILE A 50 -7.87 0.43 -1.51
N GLY A 51 -6.70 -0.22 -1.57
CA GLY A 51 -6.50 -1.61 -1.18
C GLY A 51 -5.72 -1.71 0.13
N PHE A 52 -6.00 -2.75 0.91
CA PHE A 52 -5.32 -3.05 2.16
C PHE A 52 -4.07 -3.89 1.89
N GLY A 53 -2.87 -3.29 2.02
CA GLY A 53 -1.59 -3.99 1.88
C GLY A 53 -1.16 -4.65 3.19
N MET A 54 -1.02 -5.98 3.19
CA MET A 54 -0.67 -6.79 4.36
C MET A 54 0.84 -6.82 4.68
N MET A 55 1.65 -6.02 3.97
CA MET A 55 3.11 -5.96 4.18
C MET A 55 3.52 -5.24 5.47
N ARG A 56 2.65 -4.41 6.05
CA ARG A 56 2.97 -3.54 7.19
C ARG A 56 1.99 -3.71 8.35
N LEU A 57 1.54 -4.93 8.57
CA LEU A 57 0.68 -5.23 9.71
C LEU A 57 1.34 -4.82 11.03
N PRO A 58 0.57 -4.43 12.04
CA PRO A 58 1.10 -4.23 13.37
C PRO A 58 1.78 -5.49 13.88
N GLN A 59 2.81 -5.32 14.70
CA GLN A 59 3.59 -6.44 15.22
C GLN A 59 3.61 -6.42 16.74
N LYS A 60 3.57 -7.63 17.32
CA LYS A 60 3.83 -7.89 18.72
C LYS A 60 4.90 -8.98 18.79
N ASP A 61 5.98 -8.73 19.52
CA ASP A 61 7.11 -9.66 19.66
C ASP A 61 7.72 -10.16 18.34
N GLY A 62 7.71 -9.30 17.30
CA GLY A 62 8.23 -9.61 15.97
C GLY A 62 7.29 -10.37 15.04
N GLU A 63 6.08 -10.69 15.50
CA GLU A 63 5.03 -11.39 14.79
C GLU A 63 3.88 -10.46 14.43
N PRO A 64 3.09 -10.74 13.36
CA PRO A 64 1.86 -10.01 13.11
C PRO A 64 0.91 -10.07 14.32
N ASP A 65 0.51 -8.91 14.82
CA ASP A 65 -0.49 -8.78 15.89
C ASP A 65 -1.88 -9.01 15.26
N ILE A 66 -2.40 -10.23 15.46
CA ILE A 66 -3.66 -10.66 14.86
C ILE A 66 -4.85 -9.86 15.41
N GLU A 67 -4.87 -9.52 16.67
CA GLU A 67 -5.98 -8.79 17.30
C GLU A 67 -6.07 -7.36 16.74
N LYS A 68 -4.96 -6.64 16.72
CA LYS A 68 -4.91 -5.30 16.09
C LYS A 68 -5.20 -5.36 14.61
N THR A 69 -4.62 -6.33 13.89
CA THR A 69 -4.87 -6.53 12.46
C THR A 69 -6.35 -6.76 12.21
N GLN A 70 -7.02 -7.59 13.03
CA GLN A 70 -8.45 -7.86 12.90
C GLN A 70 -9.27 -6.58 13.06
N SER A 71 -9.01 -5.77 14.09
CA SER A 71 -9.73 -4.51 14.31
C SER A 71 -9.58 -3.55 13.13
N MET A 72 -8.40 -3.50 12.52
CA MET A 72 -8.13 -2.69 11.32
C MET A 72 -8.87 -3.22 10.09
N VAL A 73 -8.91 -4.55 9.90
CA VAL A 73 -9.60 -5.22 8.79
C VAL A 73 -11.12 -5.09 8.95
N ASP A 74 -11.64 -5.23 10.18
CA ASP A 74 -13.05 -5.05 10.47
C ASP A 74 -13.52 -3.65 10.06
N TYR A 75 -12.80 -2.61 10.49
CA TYR A 75 -13.08 -1.23 10.10
C TYR A 75 -12.97 -1.02 8.58
N ALA A 76 -11.94 -1.57 7.94
CA ALA A 76 -11.73 -1.45 6.51
C ALA A 76 -12.88 -2.05 5.69
N ILE A 77 -13.31 -3.27 6.03
CA ILE A 77 -14.41 -3.97 5.34
C ILE A 77 -15.74 -3.27 5.60
N GLU A 78 -15.99 -2.84 6.85
CA GLU A 78 -17.19 -2.08 7.21
C GLU A 78 -17.34 -0.82 6.35
N HIS A 79 -16.22 -0.16 6.00
CA HIS A 79 -16.20 1.04 5.16
C HIS A 79 -15.97 0.75 3.67
N GLY A 80 -16.06 -0.50 3.24
CA GLY A 80 -16.08 -0.90 1.84
C GLY A 80 -14.74 -1.12 1.18
N ILE A 81 -13.63 -1.19 1.93
CA ILE A 81 -12.36 -1.70 1.40
C ILE A 81 -12.55 -3.20 1.16
N ASN A 82 -12.36 -3.62 -0.08
CA ASN A 82 -12.59 -4.99 -0.51
C ASN A 82 -11.43 -5.63 -1.28
N TYR A 83 -10.26 -4.97 -1.37
CA TYR A 83 -9.05 -5.51 -2.00
C TYR A 83 -7.94 -5.67 -0.96
N PHE A 84 -7.43 -6.90 -0.80
CA PHE A 84 -6.37 -7.25 0.15
C PHE A 84 -5.19 -7.86 -0.60
N ASP A 85 -3.96 -7.41 -0.27
CA ASP A 85 -2.74 -7.78 -0.98
C ASP A 85 -1.69 -8.32 -0.01
N THR A 86 -1.33 -9.61 -0.16
CA THR A 86 -0.28 -10.26 0.62
C THR A 86 0.85 -10.79 -0.26
N ALA A 87 1.87 -11.40 0.32
CA ALA A 87 2.94 -12.10 -0.37
C ALA A 87 3.74 -13.00 0.56
N TRP A 88 4.39 -14.02 -0.01
CA TRP A 88 5.21 -15.01 0.66
C TRP A 88 6.25 -14.44 1.63
N PHE A 89 6.95 -13.36 1.24
CA PHE A 89 8.04 -12.81 2.05
C PHE A 89 7.60 -11.81 3.12
N TYR A 90 6.34 -11.38 3.13
CA TYR A 90 5.88 -10.38 4.09
C TYR A 90 5.87 -10.95 5.50
N HIS A 91 6.33 -10.16 6.46
CA HIS A 91 6.44 -10.57 7.87
C HIS A 91 7.20 -11.89 8.06
N ASN A 92 8.35 -12.05 7.37
CA ASN A 92 9.17 -13.26 7.42
C ASN A 92 8.38 -14.55 7.08
N GLY A 93 7.42 -14.46 6.13
CA GLY A 93 6.60 -15.58 5.68
C GLY A 93 5.30 -15.78 6.47
N LYS A 94 4.95 -14.88 7.40
CA LYS A 94 3.77 -15.01 8.26
C LYS A 94 2.57 -14.19 7.81
N SER A 95 2.74 -13.30 6.82
CA SER A 95 1.65 -12.45 6.34
C SER A 95 0.50 -13.25 5.71
N GLU A 96 0.78 -14.30 4.96
CA GLU A 96 -0.24 -15.17 4.35
C GLU A 96 -1.10 -15.85 5.44
N LEU A 97 -0.46 -16.38 6.49
CA LEU A 97 -1.17 -16.97 7.64
C LEU A 97 -2.04 -15.94 8.36
N ALA A 98 -1.49 -14.74 8.64
CA ALA A 98 -2.23 -13.65 9.26
C ALA A 98 -3.42 -13.23 8.38
N THR A 99 -3.21 -13.11 7.07
CA THR A 99 -4.26 -12.77 6.10
C THR A 99 -5.38 -13.81 6.11
N GLY A 100 -5.05 -15.09 6.02
CA GLY A 100 -6.01 -16.19 6.12
C GLY A 100 -6.81 -16.13 7.42
N THR A 101 -6.13 -15.93 8.56
CA THR A 101 -6.77 -15.87 9.89
C THR A 101 -7.78 -14.72 9.99
N VAL A 102 -7.43 -13.50 9.56
CA VAL A 102 -8.32 -12.35 9.71
C VAL A 102 -9.44 -12.31 8.68
N LEU A 103 -9.19 -12.78 7.44
CA LEU A 103 -10.18 -12.76 6.37
C LEU A 103 -11.15 -13.96 6.41
N SER A 104 -10.81 -15.08 7.04
CA SER A 104 -11.70 -16.24 7.18
C SER A 104 -13.01 -15.96 7.92
N LYS A 105 -13.08 -14.86 8.68
CA LYS A 105 -14.30 -14.38 9.36
C LYS A 105 -15.35 -13.80 8.41
N TYR A 106 -14.99 -13.54 7.16
CA TYR A 106 -15.86 -12.90 6.17
C TYR A 106 -16.23 -13.88 5.05
N PRO A 107 -17.42 -13.73 4.45
CA PRO A 107 -17.75 -14.52 3.27
C PRO A 107 -16.70 -14.32 2.16
N ARG A 108 -16.11 -15.40 1.64
CA ARG A 108 -15.01 -15.34 0.66
C ARG A 108 -15.32 -14.45 -0.56
N LYS A 109 -16.58 -14.34 -0.95
CA LYS A 109 -17.04 -13.53 -2.09
C LYS A 109 -17.20 -12.05 -1.76
N SER A 110 -17.04 -11.62 -0.50
CA SER A 110 -17.18 -10.22 -0.09
C SER A 110 -15.92 -9.38 -0.27
N TYR A 111 -14.79 -10.04 -0.60
CA TYR A 111 -13.51 -9.38 -0.81
C TYR A 111 -12.71 -10.02 -1.95
N TYR A 112 -11.75 -9.29 -2.46
CA TYR A 112 -10.77 -9.73 -3.45
C TYR A 112 -9.42 -9.93 -2.77
N LEU A 113 -8.82 -11.10 -2.97
CA LEU A 113 -7.52 -11.45 -2.40
C LEU A 113 -6.47 -11.55 -3.49
N ALA A 114 -5.36 -10.82 -3.29
CA ALA A 114 -4.18 -10.89 -4.12
C ALA A 114 -3.02 -11.55 -3.38
N ASP A 115 -2.33 -12.48 -4.06
CA ASP A 115 -1.09 -13.08 -3.57
C ASP A 115 -0.07 -13.25 -4.71
N LYS A 116 1.18 -13.63 -4.40
CA LYS A 116 2.28 -13.53 -5.35
C LYS A 116 3.20 -14.73 -5.33
N MET A 117 3.49 -15.31 -6.50
CA MET A 117 4.50 -16.37 -6.69
C MET A 117 5.90 -15.85 -6.36
N PRO A 118 6.59 -16.40 -5.36
CA PRO A 118 7.89 -15.91 -4.90
C PRO A 118 9.03 -16.39 -5.83
N LEU A 119 9.18 -15.79 -7.01
CA LEU A 119 10.17 -16.17 -8.03
C LEU A 119 11.59 -16.32 -7.47
N ARG A 120 11.93 -15.53 -6.46
CA ARG A 120 13.27 -15.45 -5.87
C ARG A 120 13.76 -16.77 -5.28
N ILE A 121 12.87 -17.64 -4.82
CA ILE A 121 13.22 -18.92 -4.17
C ILE A 121 13.13 -20.12 -5.11
N LEU A 122 12.51 -19.95 -6.28
CA LEU A 122 12.38 -21.04 -7.24
C LEU A 122 13.75 -21.50 -7.76
N LYS A 123 13.97 -22.79 -7.73
CA LYS A 123 15.17 -23.46 -8.26
C LYS A 123 14.87 -24.20 -9.56
N ASP A 124 13.66 -24.75 -9.66
CA ASP A 124 13.19 -25.44 -10.85
C ASP A 124 11.66 -25.38 -10.99
N LYS A 125 11.15 -25.85 -12.14
CA LYS A 125 9.73 -25.78 -12.50
C LYS A 125 8.80 -26.62 -11.61
N THR A 126 9.31 -27.61 -10.88
CA THR A 126 8.49 -28.51 -10.06
C THR A 126 8.06 -27.84 -8.75
N GLU A 127 8.70 -26.74 -8.35
CA GLU A 127 8.39 -26.01 -7.12
C GLU A 127 7.21 -25.06 -7.26
N VAL A 128 6.82 -24.65 -8.49
CA VAL A 128 5.79 -23.62 -8.74
C VAL A 128 4.44 -24.05 -8.17
N ILE A 129 3.97 -25.23 -8.49
CA ILE A 129 2.64 -25.69 -8.05
C ILE A 129 2.59 -26.01 -6.56
N PRO A 130 3.56 -26.71 -5.95
CA PRO A 130 3.60 -26.90 -4.50
C PRO A 130 3.55 -25.58 -3.70
N ILE A 131 4.30 -24.56 -4.13
CA ILE A 131 4.28 -23.23 -3.49
C ILE A 131 2.90 -22.59 -3.64
N PHE A 132 2.30 -22.62 -4.82
CA PHE A 132 0.96 -22.08 -5.05
C PHE A 132 -0.09 -22.75 -4.14
N GLU A 133 -0.08 -24.07 -4.02
CA GLU A 133 -1.01 -24.81 -3.16
C GLU A 133 -0.76 -24.52 -1.66
N GLU A 134 0.50 -24.34 -1.25
CA GLU A 134 0.84 -23.92 0.11
C GLU A 134 0.29 -22.51 0.42
N GLN A 135 0.37 -21.57 -0.51
CA GLN A 135 -0.20 -20.23 -0.37
C GLN A 135 -1.71 -20.25 -0.20
N LEU A 136 -2.43 -21.07 -1.00
CA LEU A 136 -3.88 -21.29 -0.82
C LEU A 136 -4.19 -21.76 0.61
N LYS A 137 -3.42 -22.74 1.10
CA LYS A 137 -3.59 -23.29 2.45
C LYS A 137 -3.31 -22.23 3.52
N LYS A 138 -2.22 -21.47 3.42
CA LYS A 138 -1.87 -20.40 4.37
C LYS A 138 -2.94 -19.30 4.40
N CYS A 139 -3.44 -18.90 3.24
CA CYS A 139 -4.49 -17.90 3.10
C CYS A 139 -5.90 -18.43 3.38
N GLN A 140 -6.06 -19.73 3.71
CA GLN A 140 -7.34 -20.39 4.00
C GLN A 140 -8.39 -20.13 2.90
N THR A 141 -8.01 -20.30 1.63
CA THR A 141 -8.85 -20.02 0.47
C THR A 141 -8.68 -21.07 -0.62
N ASP A 142 -9.72 -21.25 -1.46
CA ASP A 142 -9.70 -22.17 -2.59
C ASP A 142 -9.22 -21.52 -3.89
N TYR A 143 -9.14 -20.18 -3.94
CA TYR A 143 -8.72 -19.42 -5.12
C TYR A 143 -8.21 -18.03 -4.74
N PHE A 144 -7.38 -17.45 -5.60
CA PHE A 144 -7.02 -16.03 -5.57
C PHE A 144 -7.78 -15.27 -6.66
N ASP A 145 -8.29 -14.07 -6.31
CA ASP A 145 -8.88 -13.20 -7.32
C ASP A 145 -7.79 -12.61 -8.21
N PHE A 146 -6.70 -12.18 -7.60
CA PHE A 146 -5.52 -11.63 -8.28
C PHE A 146 -4.29 -12.42 -7.88
N TYR A 147 -3.51 -12.86 -8.84
CA TYR A 147 -2.27 -13.57 -8.55
C TYR A 147 -1.13 -13.04 -9.42
N LEU A 148 0.05 -12.83 -8.83
CA LEU A 148 1.13 -12.12 -9.49
C LEU A 148 2.40 -12.96 -9.55
N ALA A 149 3.17 -12.84 -10.63
CA ALA A 149 4.59 -13.13 -10.61
C ALA A 149 5.29 -12.03 -9.81
N HIS A 150 5.95 -12.37 -8.68
CA HIS A 150 6.40 -11.42 -7.68
C HIS A 150 7.75 -10.78 -8.00
N ASN A 151 7.76 -9.43 -8.05
CA ASN A 151 8.98 -8.62 -8.04
C ASN A 151 9.92 -8.95 -9.21
N ILE A 152 9.39 -8.93 -10.42
CA ILE A 152 10.20 -9.17 -11.63
C ILE A 152 11.31 -8.12 -11.70
N ASN A 153 12.53 -8.60 -11.88
CA ASN A 153 13.71 -7.90 -12.32
C ASN A 153 14.45 -8.82 -13.30
N LYS A 154 15.59 -8.41 -13.82
CA LYS A 154 16.33 -9.21 -14.82
C LYS A 154 16.60 -10.67 -14.40
N ARG A 155 16.88 -10.92 -13.10
CA ARG A 155 17.10 -12.27 -12.58
C ARG A 155 15.78 -13.06 -12.50
N GLU A 156 14.78 -12.49 -11.86
CA GLU A 156 13.48 -13.14 -11.66
C GLU A 156 12.75 -13.33 -13.00
N TRP A 157 13.00 -12.46 -13.99
CA TRP A 157 12.51 -12.64 -15.36
C TRP A 157 13.08 -13.89 -16.04
N LYS A 158 14.38 -14.14 -15.83
CA LYS A 158 15.02 -15.38 -16.29
C LYS A 158 14.43 -16.60 -15.59
N VAL A 159 14.30 -16.59 -14.26
CA VAL A 159 13.70 -17.66 -13.46
C VAL A 159 12.27 -17.95 -13.91
N LEU A 160 11.44 -16.92 -14.14
CA LEU A 160 10.07 -17.06 -14.61
C LEU A 160 9.99 -17.88 -15.90
N LYS A 161 10.87 -17.60 -16.87
CA LYS A 161 10.94 -18.31 -18.15
C LYS A 161 11.49 -19.75 -17.99
N GLU A 162 12.60 -19.93 -17.27
CA GLU A 162 13.25 -21.23 -17.07
C GLU A 162 12.38 -22.21 -16.28
N CYS A 163 11.61 -21.70 -15.31
CA CYS A 163 10.68 -22.54 -14.53
C CYS A 163 9.28 -22.64 -15.16
N ASN A 164 9.03 -22.10 -16.37
CA ASN A 164 7.72 -22.08 -17.03
C ASN A 164 6.60 -21.58 -16.08
N VAL A 165 6.89 -20.55 -15.28
CA VAL A 165 5.97 -20.05 -14.23
C VAL A 165 4.67 -19.53 -14.85
N TYR A 166 4.74 -18.75 -15.93
CA TYR A 166 3.56 -18.18 -16.56
C TYR A 166 2.61 -19.27 -17.05
N GLU A 167 3.11 -20.27 -17.73
CA GLU A 167 2.32 -21.37 -18.30
C GLU A 167 1.63 -22.19 -17.21
N GLN A 168 2.33 -22.48 -16.12
CA GLN A 168 1.78 -23.21 -14.97
C GLN A 168 0.69 -22.40 -14.26
N LEU A 169 0.91 -21.09 -14.04
CA LEU A 169 -0.10 -20.21 -13.44
C LEU A 169 -1.29 -19.97 -14.37
N LEU A 170 -1.06 -19.90 -15.69
CA LEU A 170 -2.13 -19.85 -16.68
C LEU A 170 -3.00 -21.09 -16.64
N GLN A 171 -2.43 -22.28 -16.37
CA GLN A 171 -3.18 -23.50 -16.15
C GLN A 171 -4.03 -23.39 -14.88
N LYS A 172 -3.50 -22.89 -13.76
CA LYS A 172 -4.27 -22.62 -12.54
C LYS A 172 -5.39 -21.60 -12.76
N LYS A 173 -5.18 -20.64 -13.66
CA LYS A 173 -6.25 -19.73 -14.07
C LYS A 173 -7.36 -20.44 -14.84
N LYS A 174 -7.05 -21.36 -15.75
CA LYS A 174 -8.05 -22.20 -16.46
C LYS A 174 -8.83 -23.10 -15.49
N GLU A 175 -8.19 -23.61 -14.45
CA GLU A 175 -8.79 -24.39 -13.37
C GLU A 175 -9.67 -23.54 -12.43
N GLY A 176 -9.70 -22.22 -12.60
CA GLY A 176 -10.46 -21.29 -11.77
C GLY A 176 -9.85 -20.98 -10.40
N LYS A 177 -8.64 -21.45 -10.14
CA LYS A 177 -7.88 -21.16 -8.91
C LYS A 177 -7.26 -19.77 -8.91
N ILE A 178 -7.07 -19.15 -10.07
CA ILE A 178 -6.68 -17.76 -10.28
C ILE A 178 -7.73 -17.12 -11.16
N LYS A 179 -8.26 -15.94 -10.77
CA LYS A 179 -9.21 -15.20 -11.62
C LYS A 179 -8.49 -14.26 -12.58
N TYR A 180 -7.50 -13.51 -12.08
CA TYR A 180 -6.70 -12.56 -12.85
C TYR A 180 -5.23 -12.80 -12.57
N LEU A 181 -4.43 -12.99 -13.64
CA LEU A 181 -3.00 -13.24 -13.58
C LEU A 181 -2.22 -12.00 -13.98
N GLY A 182 -1.37 -11.51 -13.10
CA GLY A 182 -0.55 -10.33 -13.30
C GLY A 182 0.90 -10.51 -12.85
N PHE A 183 1.59 -9.41 -12.74
CA PHE A 183 2.95 -9.38 -12.20
C PHE A 183 3.24 -8.08 -11.46
N SER A 184 4.25 -8.09 -10.60
CA SER A 184 4.84 -6.87 -10.02
C SER A 184 6.28 -6.72 -10.50
N ILE A 185 6.72 -5.49 -10.69
CA ILE A 185 8.05 -5.20 -11.22
C ILE A 185 8.71 -4.04 -10.47
N HIS A 186 10.02 -4.19 -10.25
CA HIS A 186 10.91 -3.18 -9.68
C HIS A 186 12.20 -3.11 -10.52
N ASP A 187 12.08 -2.76 -11.80
CA ASP A 187 13.22 -2.63 -12.70
C ASP A 187 13.00 -1.47 -13.69
N THR A 188 13.70 -1.49 -14.82
CA THR A 188 13.66 -0.43 -15.81
C THR A 188 12.41 -0.50 -16.70
N PRO A 189 12.02 0.62 -17.33
CA PRO A 189 10.96 0.62 -18.34
C PRO A 189 11.18 -0.36 -19.49
N GLU A 190 12.45 -0.58 -19.90
CA GLU A 190 12.79 -1.51 -20.99
C GLU A 190 12.42 -2.96 -20.62
N LEU A 191 12.71 -3.37 -19.38
CA LEU A 191 12.30 -4.71 -18.92
C LEU A 191 10.79 -4.82 -18.82
N LEU A 192 10.10 -3.78 -18.33
CA LEU A 192 8.64 -3.75 -18.31
C LEU A 192 8.07 -3.94 -19.72
N GLU A 193 8.63 -3.24 -20.73
CA GLU A 193 8.20 -3.36 -22.12
C GLU A 193 8.41 -4.78 -22.67
N GLU A 194 9.53 -5.43 -22.34
CA GLU A 194 9.76 -6.85 -22.67
C GLU A 194 8.71 -7.76 -22.04
N VAL A 195 8.44 -7.59 -20.73
CA VAL A 195 7.49 -8.43 -19.96
C VAL A 195 6.06 -8.31 -20.51
N VAL A 196 5.60 -7.10 -20.79
CA VAL A 196 4.22 -6.88 -21.29
C VAL A 196 4.03 -7.37 -22.72
N ASN A 197 5.10 -7.41 -23.52
CA ASN A 197 5.04 -7.89 -24.90
C ASN A 197 5.23 -9.42 -25.02
N THR A 198 5.77 -10.09 -23.97
CA THR A 198 6.05 -11.54 -24.02
C THR A 198 4.80 -12.37 -23.68
N TYR A 199 4.01 -11.95 -22.70
CA TYR A 199 2.86 -12.69 -22.21
C TYR A 199 1.59 -11.82 -22.11
N LYS A 200 0.42 -12.47 -22.07
CA LYS A 200 -0.87 -11.78 -21.89
C LYS A 200 -1.21 -11.65 -20.41
N TRP A 201 -0.92 -10.51 -19.84
CA TRP A 201 -1.23 -10.20 -18.45
C TRP A 201 -2.58 -9.51 -18.30
N ASP A 202 -3.31 -9.81 -17.22
CA ASP A 202 -4.58 -9.13 -16.92
C ASP A 202 -4.35 -7.77 -16.24
N PHE A 203 -3.27 -7.61 -15.48
CA PHE A 203 -2.92 -6.38 -14.75
C PHE A 203 -1.43 -6.37 -14.40
N VAL A 204 -0.93 -5.19 -13.99
CA VAL A 204 0.44 -5.03 -13.48
C VAL A 204 0.43 -4.25 -12.16
N GLN A 205 1.35 -4.58 -11.26
CA GLN A 205 1.58 -3.83 -10.03
C GLN A 205 2.88 -3.02 -10.14
N LEU A 206 2.76 -1.67 -10.14
CA LEU A 206 3.86 -0.73 -10.33
C LEU A 206 4.07 0.18 -9.11
N PRO A 207 5.32 0.54 -8.77
CA PRO A 207 5.60 1.55 -7.76
C PRO A 207 5.34 2.95 -8.34
N ILE A 208 4.26 3.60 -7.91
CA ILE A 208 3.90 4.94 -8.37
C ILE A 208 3.63 5.85 -7.17
N ASN A 209 4.34 6.98 -7.11
CA ASN A 209 4.13 8.05 -6.16
C ASN A 209 4.71 9.37 -6.72
N PRO A 210 4.41 10.54 -6.14
CA PRO A 210 4.86 11.82 -6.67
C PRO A 210 6.39 11.98 -6.81
N ILE A 211 7.18 11.31 -5.97
CA ILE A 211 8.65 11.36 -6.04
C ILE A 211 9.15 10.47 -7.18
N ASP A 212 8.67 9.23 -7.21
CA ASP A 212 9.15 8.21 -8.17
C ASP A 212 8.67 8.49 -9.59
N TRP A 213 7.68 9.35 -9.78
CA TRP A 213 7.17 9.72 -11.09
C TRP A 213 8.27 10.19 -12.04
N THR A 214 9.26 10.91 -11.50
CA THR A 214 10.42 11.41 -12.25
C THR A 214 11.74 10.72 -11.87
N THR A 215 11.94 10.37 -10.58
CA THR A 215 13.25 9.92 -10.09
C THR A 215 13.60 8.49 -10.49
N VAL A 216 12.61 7.63 -10.70
CA VAL A 216 12.79 6.24 -11.19
C VAL A 216 12.00 5.97 -12.48
N ASP A 217 11.61 7.05 -13.18
CA ASP A 217 10.89 6.99 -14.46
C ASP A 217 9.56 6.19 -14.38
N ALA A 218 8.85 6.30 -13.25
CA ALA A 218 7.56 5.64 -13.08
C ALA A 218 6.51 6.14 -14.09
N LYS A 219 6.65 7.38 -14.58
CA LYS A 219 5.82 7.90 -15.67
C LYS A 219 5.92 7.04 -16.93
N ARG A 220 7.13 6.73 -17.38
CA ARG A 220 7.33 5.90 -18.58
C ARG A 220 6.81 4.47 -18.37
N GLN A 221 6.97 3.91 -17.16
CA GLN A 221 6.39 2.61 -16.82
C GLN A 221 4.85 2.65 -16.88
N TYR A 222 4.23 3.71 -16.35
CA TYR A 222 2.79 3.94 -16.45
C TYR A 222 2.33 4.03 -17.90
N ASP A 223 3.07 4.79 -18.74
CA ASP A 223 2.75 4.98 -20.17
C ASP A 223 2.85 3.65 -20.94
N ILE A 224 3.88 2.82 -20.68
CA ILE A 224 4.05 1.48 -21.30
C ILE A 224 2.85 0.58 -20.95
N ALA A 225 2.51 0.45 -19.66
CA ALA A 225 1.37 -0.36 -19.25
C ALA A 225 0.05 0.14 -19.85
N THR A 226 -0.14 1.47 -19.89
CA THR A 226 -1.34 2.09 -20.45
C THR A 226 -1.45 1.87 -21.95
N LYS A 227 -0.35 2.02 -22.69
CA LYS A 227 -0.30 1.73 -24.15
C LYS A 227 -0.57 0.25 -24.45
N ALA A 228 -0.12 -0.65 -23.58
CA ALA A 228 -0.40 -2.08 -23.69
C ALA A 228 -1.84 -2.46 -23.26
N GLY A 229 -2.65 -1.50 -22.79
CA GLY A 229 -4.01 -1.75 -22.31
C GLY A 229 -4.07 -2.57 -21.02
N ILE A 230 -2.98 -2.57 -20.23
CA ILE A 230 -2.87 -3.34 -18.98
C ILE A 230 -3.20 -2.43 -17.81
N PRO A 231 -4.29 -2.70 -17.03
CA PRO A 231 -4.64 -1.93 -15.85
C PRO A 231 -3.60 -2.05 -14.73
N ILE A 232 -3.50 -0.99 -13.91
CA ILE A 232 -2.44 -0.84 -12.92
C ILE A 232 -2.99 -0.91 -11.49
N VAL A 233 -2.37 -1.74 -10.66
CA VAL A 233 -2.38 -1.67 -9.20
C VAL A 233 -1.14 -0.87 -8.78
N VAL A 234 -1.32 0.15 -7.96
CA VAL A 234 -0.19 0.93 -7.44
C VAL A 234 0.31 0.34 -6.14
N MET A 235 1.59 0.02 -6.09
CA MET A 235 2.32 -0.26 -4.84
C MET A 235 3.19 0.93 -4.46
N ASN A 236 3.57 1.02 -3.19
CA ASN A 236 4.48 2.05 -2.66
C ASN A 236 4.02 3.51 -2.87
N PRO A 237 2.71 3.82 -2.78
CA PRO A 237 2.18 5.15 -3.04
C PRO A 237 2.70 6.21 -2.05
N LEU A 238 3.10 5.79 -0.85
CA LEU A 238 3.65 6.64 0.21
C LEU A 238 5.18 6.55 0.34
N LYS A 239 5.86 5.94 -0.65
CA LYS A 239 7.32 5.73 -0.64
C LYS A 239 7.83 5.19 0.71
N GLY A 240 7.21 4.08 1.16
CA GLY A 240 7.56 3.46 2.44
C GLY A 240 7.19 4.27 3.67
N GLY A 241 6.31 5.25 3.55
CA GLY A 241 5.87 6.14 4.63
C GLY A 241 6.54 7.52 4.61
N GLN A 242 7.54 7.76 3.75
CA GLN A 242 8.20 9.07 3.65
C GLN A 242 7.21 10.19 3.31
N LEU A 243 6.26 9.93 2.43
CA LEU A 243 5.25 10.90 2.03
C LEU A 243 4.16 11.15 3.09
N SER A 244 4.20 10.39 4.20
CA SER A 244 3.38 10.65 5.39
C SER A 244 4.09 11.57 6.41
N THR A 245 5.43 11.71 6.31
CA THR A 245 6.30 12.43 7.25
C THR A 245 7.17 13.45 6.51
N LEU A 246 6.51 14.32 5.73
CA LEU A 246 7.17 15.41 5.01
C LEU A 246 7.78 16.45 5.97
N THR A 247 8.69 17.29 5.47
CA THR A 247 9.23 18.42 6.24
C THR A 247 8.13 19.42 6.63
N GLU A 248 8.29 20.15 7.73
CA GLU A 248 7.31 21.13 8.20
C GLU A 248 6.92 22.12 7.08
N LYS A 249 7.91 22.65 6.35
CA LYS A 249 7.68 23.55 5.21
C LYS A 249 6.84 22.91 4.09
N ALA A 250 7.08 21.63 3.80
CA ALA A 250 6.28 20.91 2.80
C ALA A 250 4.85 20.69 3.29
N VAL A 251 4.67 20.36 4.57
CA VAL A 251 3.35 20.20 5.20
C VAL A 251 2.58 21.54 5.21
N GLU A 252 3.23 22.66 5.52
CA GLU A 252 2.61 24.01 5.47
C GLU A 252 2.06 24.32 4.08
N ILE A 253 2.81 24.00 3.01
CA ILE A 253 2.33 24.18 1.62
C ILE A 253 1.05 23.38 1.36
N LEU A 254 1.00 22.11 1.79
CA LEU A 254 -0.18 21.27 1.61
C LEU A 254 -1.37 21.76 2.44
N LYS A 255 -1.13 22.18 3.69
CA LYS A 255 -2.18 22.68 4.60
C LYS A 255 -2.74 24.03 4.18
N ALA A 256 -1.95 24.89 3.53
CA ALA A 256 -2.44 26.15 3.00
C ALA A 256 -3.54 25.94 1.95
N GLU A 257 -3.45 24.89 1.15
CA GLU A 257 -4.47 24.53 0.15
C GLU A 257 -5.63 23.73 0.77
N LYS A 258 -5.33 22.75 1.64
CA LYS A 258 -6.34 21.86 2.23
C LYS A 258 -6.01 21.55 3.69
N PRO A 259 -6.44 22.38 4.65
CA PRO A 259 -6.03 22.29 6.06
C PRO A 259 -6.34 20.96 6.75
N SER A 260 -7.43 20.29 6.36
CA SER A 260 -7.88 19.03 6.95
C SER A 260 -7.27 17.77 6.33
N ALA A 261 -6.53 17.90 5.21
CA ALA A 261 -5.95 16.76 4.50
C ALA A 261 -4.60 16.36 5.12
N SER A 262 -4.44 15.06 5.40
CA SER A 262 -3.15 14.52 5.81
C SER A 262 -2.13 14.54 4.66
N PRO A 263 -0.81 14.60 4.91
CA PRO A 263 0.19 14.43 3.86
C PRO A 263 0.01 13.12 3.07
N SER A 264 -0.36 12.02 3.75
CA SER A 264 -0.65 10.72 3.13
C SER A 264 -1.75 10.83 2.09
N SER A 265 -2.83 11.54 2.42
CA SER A 265 -4.01 11.68 1.53
C SER A 265 -3.66 12.31 0.18
N TRP A 266 -2.71 13.26 0.14
CA TRP A 266 -2.26 13.87 -1.10
C TRP A 266 -1.59 12.87 -2.04
N SER A 267 -0.68 12.05 -1.52
CA SER A 267 0.05 11.06 -2.32
C SER A 267 -0.83 9.90 -2.76
N LEU A 268 -1.72 9.44 -1.89
CA LEU A 268 -2.71 8.41 -2.23
C LEU A 268 -3.66 8.90 -3.33
N ARG A 269 -4.19 10.12 -3.20
CA ARG A 269 -5.04 10.76 -4.23
C ARG A 269 -4.28 10.98 -5.53
N TYR A 270 -3.00 11.35 -5.48
CA TYR A 270 -2.17 11.48 -6.68
C TYR A 270 -2.18 10.19 -7.49
N SER A 271 -1.82 9.07 -6.87
CA SER A 271 -1.77 7.78 -7.54
C SER A 271 -3.15 7.33 -8.03
N ALA A 272 -4.20 7.54 -7.23
CA ALA A 272 -5.58 7.21 -7.58
C ALA A 272 -6.16 8.08 -8.70
N SER A 273 -5.60 9.30 -8.93
CA SER A 273 -6.03 10.21 -9.99
C SER A 273 -5.62 9.75 -11.38
N LEU A 274 -4.67 8.83 -11.49
CA LEU A 274 -4.22 8.30 -12.78
C LEU A 274 -5.30 7.41 -13.41
N PRO A 275 -5.75 7.68 -14.65
CA PRO A 275 -6.91 6.98 -15.24
C PRO A 275 -6.78 5.46 -15.31
N ASN A 276 -5.59 4.94 -15.64
CA ASN A 276 -5.35 3.49 -15.77
C ASN A 276 -5.08 2.77 -14.43
N VAL A 277 -5.14 3.50 -13.31
CA VAL A 277 -5.01 2.93 -11.96
C VAL A 277 -6.39 2.55 -11.42
N PHE A 278 -6.57 1.28 -11.04
CA PHE A 278 -7.82 0.81 -10.44
C PHE A 278 -7.71 0.54 -8.94
N VAL A 279 -6.50 0.22 -8.41
CA VAL A 279 -6.24 0.07 -6.97
C VAL A 279 -4.95 0.79 -6.57
N VAL A 280 -4.97 1.44 -5.43
CA VAL A 280 -3.79 2.00 -4.75
C VAL A 280 -3.62 1.26 -3.42
N LEU A 281 -2.53 0.51 -3.26
CA LEU A 281 -2.26 -0.26 -2.05
C LEU A 281 -1.69 0.62 -0.94
N SER A 282 -2.29 0.58 0.23
CA SER A 282 -1.73 1.19 1.44
C SER A 282 -1.40 0.13 2.48
N GLY A 283 -0.14 0.09 2.92
CA GLY A 283 0.27 -0.65 4.10
C GLY A 283 0.03 0.20 5.35
N MET A 284 -0.78 -0.30 6.24
CA MET A 284 -1.20 0.38 7.47
C MET A 284 -0.81 -0.46 8.68
N SER A 285 -0.31 0.18 9.74
CA SER A 285 0.17 -0.46 10.96
C SER A 285 -0.65 -0.04 12.19
N GLU A 286 -1.52 0.96 12.04
CA GLU A 286 -2.37 1.50 13.10
C GLU A 286 -3.77 1.79 12.54
N LEU A 287 -4.79 1.68 13.41
CA LEU A 287 -6.19 1.89 13.04
C LEU A 287 -6.43 3.32 12.54
N GLU A 288 -5.76 4.31 13.11
CA GLU A 288 -5.86 5.72 12.70
C GLU A 288 -5.45 5.93 11.25
N GLN A 289 -4.50 5.15 10.73
CA GLN A 289 -4.10 5.19 9.33
C GLN A 289 -5.19 4.61 8.42
N VAL A 290 -5.89 3.57 8.88
CA VAL A 290 -7.06 3.03 8.15
C VAL A 290 -8.18 4.07 8.10
N ILE A 291 -8.46 4.72 9.23
CA ILE A 291 -9.48 5.78 9.35
C ILE A 291 -9.15 6.96 8.42
N ASP A 292 -7.89 7.42 8.39
CA ASP A 292 -7.45 8.52 7.52
C ASP A 292 -7.58 8.15 6.02
N ASN A 293 -7.19 6.92 5.67
CA ASN A 293 -7.32 6.42 4.30
C ASN A 293 -8.79 6.27 3.88
N VAL A 294 -9.66 5.74 4.74
CA VAL A 294 -11.10 5.67 4.49
C VAL A 294 -11.68 7.07 4.26
N LYS A 295 -11.39 8.03 5.15
CA LYS A 295 -11.83 9.44 4.99
C LYS A 295 -11.34 10.04 3.68
N THR A 296 -10.13 9.72 3.24
CA THR A 296 -9.56 10.19 1.98
C THR A 296 -10.35 9.70 0.77
N PHE A 297 -10.88 8.47 0.83
CA PHE A 297 -11.52 7.82 -0.30
C PHE A 297 -13.06 7.75 -0.24
N ILE A 298 -13.68 8.17 0.84
CA ILE A 298 -15.10 8.50 0.86
C ILE A 298 -15.34 9.64 -0.11
N ASN A 299 -16.08 9.87 -0.97
CA ASN A 299 -16.22 11.03 -1.89
C ASN A 299 -14.92 11.39 -2.64
N PHE A 300 -14.12 10.41 -3.01
CA PHE A 300 -12.87 10.61 -3.75
C PHE A 300 -13.11 11.41 -5.03
N LYS A 301 -12.25 12.42 -5.22
CA LYS A 301 -12.11 13.17 -6.47
C LYS A 301 -10.65 13.18 -6.88
N PRO A 302 -10.33 13.00 -8.18
CA PRO A 302 -8.97 13.19 -8.69
C PRO A 302 -8.40 14.54 -8.29
N LEU A 303 -7.07 14.63 -8.17
CA LEU A 303 -6.42 15.92 -7.90
C LEU A 303 -6.68 16.89 -9.07
N SER A 304 -7.12 18.10 -8.75
CA SER A 304 -7.20 19.20 -9.70
C SER A 304 -5.79 19.63 -10.16
N GLN A 305 -5.71 20.41 -11.23
CA GLN A 305 -4.42 20.95 -11.70
C GLN A 305 -3.74 21.81 -10.63
N ASN A 306 -4.51 22.61 -9.88
CA ASN A 306 -3.98 23.39 -8.77
C ASN A 306 -3.43 22.49 -7.64
N GLU A 307 -4.19 21.46 -7.22
CA GLU A 307 -3.74 20.50 -6.21
C GLU A 307 -2.46 19.76 -6.67
N GLN A 308 -2.34 19.40 -7.95
CA GLN A 308 -1.11 18.79 -8.49
C GLN A 308 0.08 19.74 -8.45
N ALA A 309 -0.11 21.01 -8.75
CA ALA A 309 0.95 22.03 -8.67
C ALA A 309 1.39 22.26 -7.21
N VAL A 310 0.44 22.34 -6.27
CA VAL A 310 0.71 22.45 -4.82
C VAL A 310 1.50 21.24 -4.32
N LEU A 311 1.07 20.03 -4.67
CA LEU A 311 1.78 18.80 -4.31
C LEU A 311 3.20 18.79 -4.88
N SER A 312 3.38 19.15 -6.15
CA SER A 312 4.70 19.24 -6.79
C SER A 312 5.62 20.21 -6.05
N LYS A 313 5.12 21.39 -5.65
CA LYS A 313 5.87 22.38 -4.86
C LYS A 313 6.29 21.79 -3.50
N ALA A 314 5.40 21.12 -2.79
CA ALA A 314 5.69 20.48 -1.50
C ALA A 314 6.75 19.37 -1.66
N ILE A 315 6.65 18.54 -2.70
CA ILE A 315 7.62 17.47 -3.00
C ILE A 315 9.01 18.05 -3.34
N ASN A 316 9.09 19.14 -4.10
CA ASN A 316 10.36 19.78 -4.39
C ASN A 316 11.04 20.30 -3.11
N VAL A 317 10.28 20.91 -2.19
CA VAL A 317 10.79 21.33 -0.87
C VAL A 317 11.26 20.12 -0.06
N TYR A 318 10.50 19.02 -0.06
CA TYR A 318 10.90 17.79 0.63
C TYR A 318 12.19 17.19 0.04
N ASN A 319 12.30 17.08 -1.28
CA ASN A 319 13.48 16.51 -1.95
C ASN A 319 14.75 17.32 -1.66
N SER A 320 14.63 18.63 -1.46
CA SER A 320 15.74 19.51 -1.08
C SER A 320 16.25 19.28 0.35
N SER A 321 15.56 18.49 1.18
CA SER A 321 15.99 18.18 2.55
C SER A 321 17.19 17.25 2.64
N GLY A 322 17.52 16.52 1.58
CA GLY A 322 18.56 15.48 1.56
C GLY A 322 18.17 14.20 2.28
N ALA A 323 16.87 13.91 2.40
CA ALA A 323 16.39 12.62 2.94
C ALA A 323 16.74 11.46 1.98
N VAL A 324 17.14 10.32 2.56
CA VAL A 324 17.44 9.09 1.80
C VAL A 324 16.15 8.48 1.26
N SER A 325 16.09 8.17 -0.03
CA SER A 325 14.93 7.57 -0.69
C SER A 325 14.70 6.08 -0.32
N CYS A 326 14.87 5.71 0.95
CA CYS A 326 14.69 4.36 1.45
C CYS A 326 13.22 4.06 1.72
N THR A 327 12.66 2.99 1.14
CA THR A 327 11.28 2.57 1.33
C THR A 327 11.07 1.62 2.51
N TYR A 328 12.11 1.35 3.29
CA TYR A 328 12.10 0.45 4.46
C TYR A 328 11.56 -0.96 4.13
N CYS A 329 11.79 -1.44 2.91
CA CYS A 329 11.32 -2.74 2.43
C CYS A 329 12.08 -3.94 3.02
N GLN A 330 13.19 -3.70 3.71
CA GLN A 330 14.04 -4.70 4.38
C GLN A 330 14.77 -5.68 3.44
N TYR A 331 14.76 -5.48 2.11
CA TYR A 331 15.46 -6.39 1.20
C TYR A 331 16.99 -6.39 1.37
N CYS A 332 17.54 -5.34 1.97
CA CYS A 332 18.96 -5.24 2.33
C CYS A 332 19.35 -5.92 3.65
N THR A 333 18.42 -6.58 4.35
CA THR A 333 18.71 -7.35 5.57
C THR A 333 19.70 -8.48 5.29
N GLY A 334 20.37 -8.96 6.36
CA GLY A 334 21.46 -9.92 6.25
C GLY A 334 22.80 -9.24 5.89
N CYS A 335 23.03 -8.04 6.44
CA CYS A 335 24.34 -7.40 6.41
C CYS A 335 25.38 -8.30 7.13
N PRO A 336 26.55 -8.60 6.52
CA PRO A 336 27.54 -9.51 7.11
C PRO A 336 28.12 -9.00 8.43
N VAL A 337 28.05 -7.69 8.67
CA VAL A 337 28.47 -7.05 9.93
C VAL A 337 27.30 -6.56 10.78
N GLY A 338 26.08 -7.01 10.49
CA GLY A 338 24.91 -6.82 11.36
C GLY A 338 24.28 -5.43 11.33
N ILE A 339 24.61 -4.53 10.38
CA ILE A 339 24.02 -3.17 10.34
C ILE A 339 22.51 -3.25 10.10
N ASP A 340 21.75 -2.56 10.95
CA ASP A 340 20.32 -2.32 10.73
C ASP A 340 20.11 -1.14 9.76
N ILE A 341 20.33 -1.40 8.46
CA ILE A 341 20.29 -0.39 7.40
C ILE A 341 18.96 0.38 7.38
N PRO A 342 17.78 -0.27 7.41
CA PRO A 342 16.51 0.43 7.40
C PRO A 342 16.32 1.36 8.60
N LYS A 343 16.71 0.94 9.81
CA LYS A 343 16.58 1.74 11.03
C LYS A 343 17.51 2.95 11.03
N ASN A 344 18.76 2.78 10.56
CA ASN A 344 19.69 3.90 10.38
C ASN A 344 19.12 4.97 9.45
N PHE A 345 18.56 4.59 8.30
CA PHE A 345 17.94 5.53 7.37
C PHE A 345 16.62 6.13 7.87
N LEU A 346 15.81 5.37 8.62
CA LEU A 346 14.58 5.88 9.22
C LEU A 346 14.87 7.04 10.17
N ILE A 347 15.79 6.84 11.10
CA ILE A 347 16.19 7.85 12.09
C ILE A 347 16.82 9.06 11.40
N TYR A 348 17.67 8.83 10.41
CA TYR A 348 18.27 9.90 9.61
C TYR A 348 17.22 10.71 8.84
N ASN A 349 16.26 10.07 8.20
CA ASN A 349 15.19 10.76 7.48
C ASN A 349 14.28 11.56 8.41
N GLN A 350 14.00 11.08 9.61
CA GLN A 350 13.30 11.86 10.63
C GLN A 350 14.05 13.15 10.98
N TYR A 351 15.37 13.06 11.14
CA TYR A 351 16.21 14.23 11.36
C TYR A 351 16.16 15.20 10.16
N LYS A 352 16.31 14.70 8.94
CA LYS A 352 16.23 15.52 7.72
C LYS A 352 14.85 16.20 7.56
N SER A 353 13.81 15.57 8.07
CA SER A 353 12.44 16.09 8.03
C SER A 353 12.21 17.24 9.02
N ASN A 354 12.72 17.15 10.25
CA ASN A 354 12.38 18.06 11.35
C ASN A 354 13.56 18.87 11.91
N ASN A 355 14.78 18.61 11.46
CA ASN A 355 16.04 19.25 11.89
C ASN A 355 16.27 19.22 13.43
N ARG A 356 15.67 18.24 14.15
CA ARG A 356 15.79 18.09 15.60
C ARG A 356 17.05 17.30 15.96
N LYS A 357 18.18 17.99 16.15
CA LYS A 357 19.50 17.39 16.46
C LYS A 357 19.48 16.55 17.73
N ASP A 358 18.86 17.07 18.79
CA ASP A 358 18.69 16.41 20.07
C ASP A 358 17.99 15.05 19.92
N ARG A 359 16.86 15.02 19.22
CA ARG A 359 16.09 13.79 18.95
C ARG A 359 16.83 12.82 18.04
N PHE A 360 17.59 13.33 17.07
CA PHE A 360 18.40 12.47 16.21
C PHE A 360 19.47 11.73 16.99
N ILE A 361 20.24 12.42 17.85
CA ILE A 361 21.28 11.79 18.68
C ILE A 361 20.67 10.71 19.57
N ILE A 362 19.62 11.06 20.33
CA ILE A 362 18.94 10.12 21.23
C ILE A 362 18.43 8.89 20.44
N ALA A 363 17.72 9.11 19.33
CA ALA A 363 17.18 8.01 18.54
C ALA A 363 18.28 7.15 17.91
N TYR A 364 19.36 7.76 17.40
CA TYR A 364 20.48 7.03 16.83
C TYR A 364 21.20 6.15 17.87
N GLU A 365 21.32 6.61 19.10
CA GLU A 365 21.91 5.87 20.21
C GLU A 365 21.05 4.69 20.67
N THR A 366 19.76 4.61 20.32
CA THR A 366 18.93 3.40 20.54
C THR A 366 19.32 2.24 19.61
N ILE A 367 20.06 2.52 18.54
CA ILE A 367 20.63 1.45 17.70
C ILE A 367 21.83 0.87 18.47
N LYS A 368 21.87 -0.45 18.63
CA LYS A 368 23.03 -1.12 19.22
C LYS A 368 24.29 -0.71 18.47
N GLU A 369 25.39 -0.50 19.18
CA GLU A 369 26.62 0.03 18.60
C GLU A 369 27.08 -0.76 17.38
N GLU A 370 27.06 -2.08 17.48
CA GLU A 370 27.45 -3.01 16.39
C GLU A 370 26.53 -2.94 15.15
N ASN A 371 25.32 -2.39 15.29
CA ASN A 371 24.34 -2.26 14.19
C ASN A 371 24.29 -0.85 13.57
N ARG A 372 25.18 0.07 14.00
CA ARG A 372 25.21 1.46 13.52
C ARG A 372 25.89 1.60 12.17
N ALA A 373 25.63 2.73 11.51
CA ALA A 373 26.12 3.04 10.16
C ALA A 373 27.64 3.07 10.04
N ASP A 374 28.37 3.44 11.10
CA ASP A 374 29.85 3.53 11.13
C ASP A 374 30.55 2.15 11.06
N LYS A 375 29.84 1.07 11.31
CA LYS A 375 30.37 -0.30 11.18
C LYS A 375 30.37 -0.81 9.74
N CYS A 376 29.99 0.01 8.75
CA CYS A 376 29.93 -0.39 7.36
C CYS A 376 31.32 -0.67 6.76
N ILE A 377 31.53 -1.90 6.29
CA ILE A 377 32.78 -2.35 5.63
C ILE A 377 32.78 -2.14 4.11
N ASN A 378 31.78 -1.44 3.57
CA ASN A 378 31.64 -1.11 2.14
C ASN A 378 31.64 -2.33 1.20
N CYS A 379 31.11 -3.49 1.61
CA CYS A 379 31.11 -4.71 0.78
C CYS A 379 30.11 -4.68 -0.40
N GLY A 380 29.18 -3.73 -0.44
CA GLY A 380 28.23 -3.54 -1.55
C GLY A 380 27.09 -4.55 -1.66
N ILE A 381 27.00 -5.60 -0.85
CA ILE A 381 25.97 -6.64 -0.93
C ILE A 381 24.54 -6.04 -0.85
N CYS A 382 24.33 -5.06 0.04
CA CYS A 382 23.05 -4.39 0.22
C CYS A 382 22.64 -3.54 -0.99
N LYS A 383 23.58 -2.96 -1.72
CA LYS A 383 23.35 -2.17 -2.93
C LYS A 383 22.69 -3.01 -4.02
N ASN A 384 23.16 -4.24 -4.22
CA ASN A 384 22.63 -5.17 -5.22
C ASN A 384 21.22 -5.69 -4.88
N LYS A 385 20.84 -5.64 -3.60
CA LYS A 385 19.50 -6.06 -3.13
C LYS A 385 18.48 -4.93 -3.12
N CYS A 386 18.91 -3.67 -3.29
CA CYS A 386 18.06 -2.51 -3.10
C CYS A 386 17.18 -2.24 -4.33
N PRO A 387 15.83 -2.34 -4.23
CA PRO A 387 14.93 -2.02 -5.34
C PRO A 387 14.98 -0.54 -5.75
N GLN A 388 15.40 0.35 -4.82
CA GLN A 388 15.56 1.78 -5.08
C GLN A 388 16.93 2.14 -5.66
N LYS A 389 17.79 1.15 -5.94
CA LYS A 389 19.15 1.33 -6.48
C LYS A 389 20.02 2.31 -5.67
N LEU A 390 19.79 2.39 -4.36
CA LEU A 390 20.52 3.28 -3.45
C LEU A 390 21.99 2.82 -3.31
N ASP A 391 22.90 3.78 -3.33
CA ASP A 391 24.29 3.54 -2.91
C ASP A 391 24.37 3.51 -1.38
N ILE A 392 23.86 2.41 -0.81
CA ILE A 392 23.69 2.24 0.64
C ILE A 392 25.00 2.47 1.41
N PRO A 393 26.19 1.93 1.01
CA PRO A 393 27.41 2.19 1.73
C PRO A 393 27.78 3.67 1.84
N SER A 394 27.69 4.42 0.74
CA SER A 394 27.96 5.87 0.73
C SER A 394 26.97 6.64 1.60
N LEU A 395 25.69 6.28 1.56
CA LEU A 395 24.65 6.89 2.39
C LEU A 395 24.82 6.56 3.89
N LEU A 396 25.25 5.35 4.25
CA LEU A 396 25.59 5.01 5.64
C LEU A 396 26.77 5.83 6.14
N LYS A 397 27.80 6.04 5.30
CA LYS A 397 28.91 6.92 5.63
C LYS A 397 28.44 8.37 5.91
N GLU A 398 27.51 8.88 5.11
CA GLU A 398 26.89 10.19 5.34
C GLU A 398 26.17 10.25 6.70
N VAL A 399 25.31 9.24 7.00
CA VAL A 399 24.63 9.14 8.31
C VAL A 399 25.62 9.17 9.47
N SER A 400 26.69 8.39 9.39
CA SER A 400 27.75 8.35 10.40
C SER A 400 28.45 9.71 10.56
N ASN A 401 28.79 10.38 9.45
CA ASN A 401 29.45 11.68 9.48
C ASN A 401 28.55 12.75 10.13
N VAL A 402 27.26 12.75 9.79
CA VAL A 402 26.28 13.69 10.40
C VAL A 402 26.18 13.41 11.90
N TYR A 403 26.05 12.16 12.33
CA TYR A 403 26.02 11.82 13.76
C TYR A 403 27.28 12.35 14.49
N LYS A 404 28.48 12.10 13.94
CA LYS A 404 29.75 12.57 14.53
C LYS A 404 29.86 14.09 14.59
N SER A 405 29.31 14.80 13.62
CA SER A 405 29.35 16.27 13.57
C SER A 405 28.40 16.96 14.53
N LEU A 406 27.38 16.21 15.04
CA LEU A 406 26.36 16.72 15.94
C LEU A 406 26.60 16.35 17.40
N LYS A 407 27.50 15.38 17.65
CA LYS A 407 27.96 14.96 18.98
C LYS A 407 29.17 15.77 19.41
#